data_a145571c39a5571e22a18c2ed3f3f3ae
#
_entry.id   a145571c39a5571e22a18c2ed3f3f3ae
#
_cell.length_a   1.000
_cell.length_b   1.000
_cell.length_c   1.000
_cell.angle_alpha   90.00
_cell.angle_beta   90.00
_cell.angle_gamma   90.00
#
_symmetry.space_group_name_H-M   'P 1'
#
loop_
_entity.id
_entity.type
_entity.pdbx_description
1 polymer ?
#
loop_
_entity_poly.entity_id
_entity_poly.type
_entity_poly.pdbx_seq_one_letter_code
_entity_poly.pdbx_strand_id
1 'polypeptide(L)'
;MNLGSLVTIANEAPKNFIHFLCENGSYEANGGHPIPGAGVVSFADIAKAAGYPRTYEFSDLEVFESEIGRILQEEGPIFVDLKVQQGERYPVDYDNLHSAERRRAFKEALDAIR
;
A
#
# COMPACT_ATOMS: atom_id res chain seq x y z
N MET A 1 -7.09 1.81 7.69
CA MET A 1 -8.33 2.61 7.67
C MET A 1 -9.47 1.94 6.91
N ASN A 2 -9.21 1.19 5.85
CA ASN A 2 -10.27 0.57 5.04
C ASN A 2 -10.06 -0.95 4.88
N LEU A 3 -10.24 -1.70 5.97
CA LEU A 3 -10.11 -3.17 5.96
C LEU A 3 -11.14 -3.84 5.05
N GLY A 4 -12.30 -3.20 4.81
CA GLY A 4 -13.32 -3.73 3.90
C GLY A 4 -12.82 -3.92 2.47
N SER A 5 -11.85 -3.13 2.02
CA SER A 5 -11.25 -3.30 0.69
C SER A 5 -10.58 -4.67 0.50
N LEU A 6 -10.06 -5.27 1.56
CA LEU A 6 -9.45 -6.61 1.47
C LEU A 6 -10.47 -7.67 1.05
N VAL A 7 -11.68 -7.60 1.62
CA VAL A 7 -12.78 -8.53 1.27
C VAL A 7 -13.21 -8.33 -0.18
N THR A 8 -13.33 -7.08 -0.63
CA THR A 8 -13.70 -6.78 -2.02
C THR A 8 -12.65 -7.31 -3.00
N ILE A 9 -11.37 -7.06 -2.75
CA ILE A 9 -10.27 -7.53 -3.62
C ILE A 9 -10.22 -9.07 -3.63
N ALA A 10 -10.38 -9.72 -2.48
CA ALA A 10 -10.40 -11.17 -2.38
C ALA A 10 -11.58 -11.77 -3.15
N ASN A 11 -12.75 -11.12 -3.12
CA ASN A 11 -13.94 -11.54 -3.85
C ASN A 11 -13.76 -11.42 -5.37
N GLU A 12 -13.19 -10.33 -5.86
CA GLU A 12 -12.89 -10.11 -7.28
C GLU A 12 -11.77 -11.02 -7.80
N ALA A 13 -10.90 -11.47 -6.91
CA ALA A 13 -9.80 -12.41 -7.15
C ALA A 13 -8.95 -12.10 -8.41
N PRO A 14 -8.46 -10.86 -8.61
CA PRO A 14 -7.69 -10.50 -9.80
C PRO A 14 -6.33 -11.21 -9.81
N LYS A 15 -6.07 -12.00 -10.85
CA LYS A 15 -4.87 -12.83 -10.94
C LYS A 15 -3.56 -12.06 -11.09
N ASN A 16 -3.61 -10.84 -11.60
CA ASN A 16 -2.46 -9.97 -11.84
C ASN A 16 -2.33 -8.83 -10.82
N PHE A 17 -2.79 -9.03 -9.58
CA PHE A 17 -2.82 -8.00 -8.56
C PHE A 17 -1.93 -8.36 -7.36
N ILE A 18 -1.05 -7.45 -7.00
CA ILE A 18 -0.24 -7.54 -5.80
C ILE A 18 -0.48 -6.29 -4.95
N HIS A 19 -0.87 -6.50 -3.72
CA HIS A 19 -1.17 -5.48 -2.74
C HIS A 19 0.00 -5.36 -1.75
N PHE A 20 0.79 -4.30 -1.87
CA PHE A 20 1.82 -3.98 -0.89
C PHE A 20 1.26 -3.07 0.20
N LEU A 21 1.39 -3.48 1.44
CA LEU A 21 1.15 -2.66 2.62
C LEU A 21 2.48 -2.24 3.24
N CYS A 22 2.73 -0.93 3.36
CA CYS A 22 3.86 -0.40 4.12
C CYS A 22 3.41 -0.16 5.56
N GLU A 23 3.66 -1.13 6.44
CA GLU A 23 3.30 -1.03 7.85
C GLU A 23 4.40 -0.32 8.63
N ASN A 24 4.19 0.96 8.92
CA ASN A 24 5.08 1.79 9.76
C ASN A 24 4.52 2.05 11.16
N GLY A 25 3.42 1.40 11.54
CA GLY A 25 2.78 1.54 12.85
C GLY A 25 2.06 2.87 13.07
N SER A 26 1.97 3.73 12.05
CA SER A 26 1.42 5.07 12.21
C SER A 26 0.58 5.55 11.03
N TYR A 27 -0.26 6.55 11.29
CA TYR A 27 -0.89 7.39 10.27
C TYR A 27 0.06 8.54 9.91
N GLU A 28 1.16 8.22 9.23
CA GLU A 28 2.25 9.16 8.98
C GLU A 28 1.80 10.42 8.25
N ALA A 29 0.99 10.27 7.19
CA ALA A 29 0.45 11.38 6.42
C ALA A 29 -0.48 12.32 7.23
N ASN A 30 -1.03 11.81 8.33
CA ASN A 30 -1.97 12.54 9.19
C ASN A 30 -1.33 12.97 10.53
N GLY A 31 -0.01 13.13 10.57
CA GLY A 31 0.70 13.63 11.74
C GLY A 31 1.42 12.58 12.59
N GLY A 32 1.49 11.33 12.12
CA GLY A 32 2.27 10.28 12.77
C GLY A 32 1.60 9.69 14.02
N HIS A 33 0.27 9.76 14.11
CA HIS A 33 -0.47 9.10 15.20
C HIS A 33 -0.38 7.58 15.07
N PRO A 34 -0.26 6.82 16.19
CA PRO A 34 -0.22 5.38 16.14
C PRO A 34 -1.53 4.81 15.56
N ILE A 35 -1.41 3.74 14.77
CA ILE A 35 -2.59 3.01 14.30
C ILE A 35 -3.16 2.13 15.42
N PRO A 36 -4.48 1.88 15.45
CA PRO A 36 -5.05 0.90 16.38
C PRO A 36 -4.44 -0.49 16.12
N GLY A 37 -4.01 -1.15 17.19
CA GLY A 37 -3.42 -2.48 17.11
C GLY A 37 -1.98 -2.53 16.62
N ALA A 38 -1.26 -1.40 16.55
CA ALA A 38 0.16 -1.38 16.21
C ALA A 38 0.97 -2.39 17.05
N GLY A 39 1.73 -3.26 16.39
CA GLY A 39 2.52 -4.30 17.04
C GLY A 39 1.73 -5.50 17.61
N VAL A 40 0.41 -5.53 17.45
CA VAL A 40 -0.47 -6.63 17.93
C VAL A 40 -1.17 -7.32 16.78
N VAL A 41 -1.57 -6.55 15.78
CA VAL A 41 -2.35 -7.05 14.63
C VAL A 41 -1.40 -7.50 13.52
N SER A 42 -1.62 -8.70 12.99
CA SER A 42 -1.00 -9.14 11.74
C SER A 42 -1.92 -8.78 10.57
N PHE A 43 -1.48 -7.87 9.71
CA PHE A 43 -2.24 -7.50 8.52
C PHE A 43 -2.21 -8.59 7.45
N ALA A 44 -1.13 -9.37 7.39
CA ALA A 44 -1.04 -10.54 6.51
C ALA A 44 -2.08 -11.60 6.89
N ASP A 45 -2.29 -11.86 8.19
CA ASP A 45 -3.31 -12.79 8.66
C ASP A 45 -4.73 -12.26 8.43
N ILE A 46 -4.95 -10.96 8.58
CA ILE A 46 -6.24 -10.33 8.24
C ILE A 46 -6.53 -10.49 6.75
N ALA A 47 -5.55 -10.24 5.88
CA ALA A 47 -5.73 -10.42 4.43
C ALA A 47 -6.01 -11.88 4.08
N LYS A 48 -5.32 -12.83 4.73
CA LYS A 48 -5.59 -14.26 4.59
C LYS A 48 -7.01 -14.63 5.02
N ALA A 49 -7.46 -14.13 6.16
CA ALA A 49 -8.82 -14.34 6.66
C ALA A 49 -9.88 -13.68 5.76
N ALA A 50 -9.54 -12.56 5.08
CA ALA A 50 -10.40 -11.92 4.10
C ALA A 50 -10.50 -12.71 2.77
N GLY A 51 -9.64 -13.70 2.54
CA GLY A 51 -9.70 -14.58 1.37
C GLY A 51 -8.54 -14.42 0.36
N TYR A 52 -7.49 -13.68 0.68
CA TYR A 52 -6.29 -13.67 -0.17
C TYR A 52 -5.65 -15.06 -0.19
N PRO A 53 -5.41 -15.65 -1.36
CA PRO A 53 -4.81 -16.99 -1.46
C PRO A 53 -3.32 -17.02 -1.07
N ARG A 54 -2.64 -15.86 -1.16
CA ARG A 54 -1.23 -15.72 -0.83
C ARG A 54 -0.99 -14.45 -0.03
N THR A 55 -0.34 -14.60 1.13
CA THR A 55 0.00 -13.49 2.02
C THR A 55 1.43 -13.68 2.52
N TYR A 56 2.19 -12.60 2.50
CA TYR A 56 3.58 -12.55 2.93
C TYR A 56 3.79 -11.39 3.90
N GLU A 57 4.75 -11.53 4.81
CA GLU A 57 5.16 -10.49 5.74
C GLU A 57 6.69 -10.43 5.78
N PHE A 58 7.27 -9.25 5.62
CA PHE A 58 8.70 -9.03 5.63
C PHE A 58 9.08 -7.90 6.59
N SER A 59 10.07 -8.18 7.44
CA SER A 59 10.72 -7.20 8.33
C SER A 59 12.21 -7.04 8.03
N ASP A 60 12.75 -7.82 7.10
CA ASP A 60 14.15 -7.83 6.69
C ASP A 60 14.24 -7.61 5.18
N LEU A 61 15.08 -6.63 4.78
CA LEU A 61 15.22 -6.23 3.38
C LEU A 61 15.90 -7.31 2.53
N GLU A 62 16.91 -7.98 3.06
CA GLU A 62 17.66 -9.00 2.30
C GLU A 62 16.76 -10.21 2.02
N VAL A 63 15.93 -10.59 2.99
CA VAL A 63 14.93 -11.66 2.81
C VAL A 63 13.89 -11.24 1.76
N PHE A 64 13.38 -10.01 1.85
CA PHE A 64 12.44 -9.48 0.85
C PHE A 64 13.05 -9.47 -0.56
N GLU A 65 14.27 -8.98 -0.71
CA GLU A 65 14.98 -8.93 -2.01
C GLU A 65 15.18 -10.34 -2.61
N SER A 66 15.46 -11.34 -1.77
CA SER A 66 15.64 -12.72 -2.24
C SER A 66 14.34 -13.38 -2.70
N GLU A 67 13.19 -13.01 -2.13
CA GLU A 67 11.89 -13.65 -2.37
C GLU A 67 11.01 -12.91 -3.39
N ILE A 68 11.16 -11.59 -3.54
CA ILE A 68 10.24 -10.78 -4.32
C ILE A 68 10.16 -11.23 -5.79
N GLY A 69 11.28 -11.63 -6.38
CA GLY A 69 11.33 -12.11 -7.75
C GLY A 69 10.46 -13.34 -8.00
N ARG A 70 10.39 -14.25 -7.02
CA ARG A 70 9.52 -15.42 -7.04
C ARG A 70 8.05 -15.03 -6.84
N ILE A 71 7.77 -14.17 -5.87
CA ILE A 71 6.41 -13.73 -5.54
C ILE A 71 5.75 -13.02 -6.73
N LEU A 72 6.51 -12.22 -7.48
CA LEU A 72 6.00 -11.50 -8.66
C LEU A 72 5.57 -12.43 -9.81
N GLN A 73 5.95 -13.71 -9.79
CA GLN A 73 5.55 -14.71 -10.80
C GLN A 73 4.32 -15.53 -10.36
N GLU A 74 3.83 -15.34 -9.16
CA GLU A 74 2.68 -16.08 -8.64
C GLU A 74 1.35 -15.44 -9.08
N GLU A 75 0.29 -16.26 -9.16
CA GLU A 75 -1.06 -15.76 -9.41
C GLU A 75 -1.60 -15.00 -8.18
N GLY A 76 -2.15 -13.81 -8.42
CA GLY A 76 -2.82 -13.00 -7.43
C GLY A 76 -4.26 -13.44 -7.10
N PRO A 77 -4.91 -12.68 -6.23
CA PRO A 77 -4.38 -11.53 -5.52
C PRO A 77 -3.35 -11.95 -4.46
N ILE A 78 -2.24 -11.24 -4.39
CA ILE A 78 -1.19 -11.46 -3.41
C ILE A 78 -1.18 -10.27 -2.44
N PHE A 79 -1.04 -10.52 -1.16
CA PHE A 79 -0.85 -9.49 -0.15
C PHE A 79 0.57 -9.57 0.43
N VAL A 80 1.27 -8.47 0.44
CA VAL A 80 2.63 -8.36 0.97
C VAL A 80 2.68 -7.25 2.01
N ASP A 81 2.89 -7.62 3.26
CA ASP A 81 3.08 -6.69 4.37
C ASP A 81 4.59 -6.42 4.55
N LEU A 82 4.97 -5.16 4.40
CA LEU A 82 6.34 -4.69 4.60
C LEU A 82 6.42 -3.91 5.90
N LYS A 83 7.12 -4.45 6.90
CA LYS A 83 7.43 -3.74 8.15
C LYS A 83 8.50 -2.69 7.84
N VAL A 84 8.10 -1.43 7.82
CA VAL A 84 8.97 -0.31 7.48
C VAL A 84 9.06 0.67 8.63
N GLN A 85 10.13 1.45 8.67
CA GLN A 85 10.25 2.54 9.63
C GLN A 85 9.50 3.77 9.13
N GLN A 86 9.01 4.56 10.08
CA GLN A 86 8.46 5.87 9.76
C GLN A 86 9.56 6.75 9.16
N GLY A 87 9.25 7.41 8.05
CA GLY A 87 10.19 8.32 7.38
C GLY A 87 10.40 9.62 8.13
N GLU A 88 11.43 10.38 7.72
CA GLU A 88 11.60 11.75 8.18
C GLU A 88 10.48 12.63 7.64
N ARG A 89 10.04 13.59 8.46
CA ARG A 89 9.06 14.59 8.00
C ARG A 89 9.71 15.48 6.94
N TYR A 90 9.15 15.48 5.75
CA TYR A 90 9.53 16.41 4.70
C TYR A 90 8.45 17.50 4.53
N PRO A 91 8.85 18.73 4.19
CA PRO A 91 7.90 19.80 3.95
C PRO A 91 7.07 19.48 2.70
N VAL A 92 5.75 19.56 2.83
CA VAL A 92 4.84 19.42 1.70
C VAL A 92 4.42 20.82 1.26
N ASP A 93 4.70 21.16 0.00
CA ASP A 93 4.24 22.41 -0.61
C ASP A 93 2.77 22.25 -1.04
N TYR A 94 1.87 22.46 -0.09
CA TYR A 94 0.43 22.36 -0.30
C TYR A 94 -0.09 23.43 -1.28
N ASP A 95 0.50 24.63 -1.30
CA ASP A 95 0.08 25.70 -2.18
C ASP A 95 0.32 25.34 -3.65
N ASN A 96 1.48 24.76 -3.95
CA ASN A 96 1.78 24.25 -5.27
C ASN A 96 0.94 23.00 -5.59
N LEU A 97 0.85 22.04 -4.67
CA LEU A 97 0.12 20.78 -4.87
C LEU A 97 -1.35 21.01 -5.24
N HIS A 98 -2.00 21.99 -4.61
CA HIS A 98 -3.41 22.33 -4.82
C HIS A 98 -3.63 23.53 -5.74
N SER A 99 -2.60 24.03 -6.40
CA SER A 99 -2.69 25.21 -7.26
C SER A 99 -3.65 25.02 -8.44
N ALA A 100 -4.33 26.11 -8.83
CA ALA A 100 -5.19 26.11 -10.00
C ALA A 100 -4.40 25.89 -11.31
N GLU A 101 -3.14 26.30 -11.30
CA GLU A 101 -2.22 26.12 -12.43
C GLU A 101 -1.91 24.64 -12.68
N ARG A 102 -1.56 23.87 -11.64
CA ARG A 102 -1.34 22.42 -11.78
C ARG A 102 -2.57 21.66 -12.23
N ARG A 103 -3.75 22.03 -11.74
CA ARG A 103 -5.01 21.42 -12.18
C ARG A 103 -5.29 21.71 -13.66
N ARG A 104 -5.00 22.92 -14.13
CA ARG A 104 -5.11 23.27 -15.55
C ARG A 104 -4.14 22.48 -16.41
N ALA A 105 -2.86 22.48 -16.04
CA ALA A 105 -1.82 21.74 -16.77
C ALA A 105 -2.14 20.25 -16.86
N PHE A 106 -2.64 19.64 -15.78
CA PHE A 106 -3.07 18.25 -15.78
C PHE A 106 -4.27 18.01 -16.71
N LYS A 107 -5.26 18.90 -16.70
CA LYS A 107 -6.40 18.81 -17.61
C LYS A 107 -5.98 18.92 -19.07
N GLU A 108 -5.13 19.89 -19.41
CA GLU A 108 -4.59 20.08 -20.76
C GLU A 108 -3.81 18.86 -21.23
N ALA A 109 -3.00 18.25 -20.35
CA ALA A 109 -2.29 17.01 -20.67
C ALA A 109 -3.25 15.84 -20.94
N LEU A 110 -4.33 15.71 -20.18
CA LEU A 110 -5.36 14.69 -20.44
C LEU A 110 -6.11 14.93 -21.76
N ASP A 111 -6.45 16.17 -22.06
CA ASP A 111 -7.17 16.53 -23.29
C ASP A 111 -6.30 16.30 -24.54
N ALA A 112 -4.97 16.39 -24.41
CA ALA A 112 -4.01 16.11 -25.51
C ALA A 112 -3.83 14.61 -25.80
N ILE A 113 -4.24 13.70 -24.91
CA ILE A 113 -4.14 12.24 -25.08
C ILE A 113 -5.42 11.65 -25.72
N ARG A 114 -6.50 12.42 -25.75
CA ARG A 114 -7.79 12.04 -26.36
C ARG A 114 -7.82 12.36 -27.84
#